data_2f0e64a7b65974177940cd30c9ea3ad5
#
_entry.id   2f0e64a7b65974177940cd30c9ea3ad5
#
_cell.length_a   1.000
_cell.length_b   1.000
_cell.length_c   1.000
_cell.angle_alpha   90.00
_cell.angle_beta   90.00
_cell.angle_gamma   90.00
#
_symmetry.space_group_name_H-M   'P 1'
#
loop_
_entity.id
_entity.type
_entity.pdbx_description
1 polymer ?
#
loop_
_entity_poly.entity_id
_entity_poly.type
_entity_poly.pdbx_seq_one_letter_code
_entity_poly.pdbx_strand_id
1 'polypeptide(L)'
;MKPSVEARVQSHYDDIADVYDQRYDHRERGRIYYDHIAGAVLSKIHHEGHLLDIGCGTGLFLDRYLKEGTNRTATGIDISPGMIKKAQERYPYLPYVVGNAEMLPFESETFDSISSLLAFSYLQNPGQSLHDCLRVLIPGGRLAVCTLGKNIFTSSLPALYSIGAKMKIRRVGVGSFAEHYYSAKEMYDLLDRAGFEEIEIFRCSFAHFNLAGPLFMIAKKVESFIEDNIPYLAYNLIAAGKKPEK
;
A
#
# COMPACT_ATOMS: atom_id res chain seq x y z
N MET A 1 4.87 14.37 -27.17
CA MET A 1 5.45 13.31 -26.32
C MET A 1 4.34 12.69 -25.46
N LYS A 2 4.31 11.36 -25.31
CA LYS A 2 3.39 10.76 -24.33
C LYS A 2 3.88 11.08 -22.91
N PRO A 3 3.00 11.42 -21.96
CA PRO A 3 3.40 11.68 -20.59
C PRO A 3 4.06 10.43 -19.97
N SER A 4 4.98 10.61 -19.04
CA SER A 4 5.59 9.50 -18.28
C SER A 4 4.52 8.71 -17.50
N VAL A 5 4.85 7.51 -17.06
CA VAL A 5 3.94 6.72 -16.20
C VAL A 5 3.63 7.49 -14.92
N GLU A 6 4.65 8.06 -14.32
CA GLU A 6 4.58 8.89 -13.12
C GLU A 6 3.62 10.07 -13.28
N ALA A 7 3.75 10.87 -14.36
CA ALA A 7 2.84 11.99 -14.64
C ALA A 7 1.39 11.53 -14.85
N ARG A 8 1.17 10.34 -15.41
CA ARG A 8 -0.18 9.78 -15.56
C ARG A 8 -0.76 9.33 -14.23
N VAL A 9 0.04 8.71 -13.37
CA VAL A 9 -0.35 8.31 -12.01
C VAL A 9 -0.73 9.55 -11.21
N GLN A 10 0.14 10.57 -11.20
CA GLN A 10 -0.12 11.84 -10.53
C GLN A 10 -1.43 12.47 -10.99
N SER A 11 -1.60 12.69 -12.31
CA SER A 11 -2.83 13.27 -12.87
C SER A 11 -4.08 12.50 -12.49
N HIS A 12 -4.03 11.17 -12.53
CA HIS A 12 -5.18 10.34 -12.14
C HIS A 12 -5.58 10.54 -10.68
N TYR A 13 -4.59 10.55 -9.77
CA TYR A 13 -4.87 10.71 -8.35
C TYR A 13 -5.29 12.14 -8.00
N ASP A 14 -4.79 13.15 -8.72
CA ASP A 14 -5.29 14.52 -8.63
C ASP A 14 -6.78 14.59 -9.03
N ASP A 15 -7.16 13.95 -10.14
CA ASP A 15 -8.53 13.96 -10.66
C ASP A 15 -9.56 13.29 -9.73
N ILE A 16 -9.12 12.29 -8.96
CA ILE A 16 -10.02 11.54 -8.08
C ILE A 16 -9.90 11.90 -6.60
N ALA A 17 -9.05 12.85 -6.23
CA ALA A 17 -8.76 13.18 -4.82
C ALA A 17 -10.04 13.49 -4.01
N ASP A 18 -11.00 14.20 -4.59
CA ASP A 18 -12.27 14.56 -3.94
C ASP A 18 -13.18 13.36 -3.62
N VAL A 19 -13.04 12.26 -4.35
CA VAL A 19 -13.92 11.09 -4.23
C VAL A 19 -13.18 9.83 -3.78
N TYR A 20 -11.86 9.92 -3.58
CA TYR A 20 -11.02 8.76 -3.28
C TYR A 20 -11.48 8.01 -2.02
N ASP A 21 -11.73 8.72 -0.95
CA ASP A 21 -12.10 8.16 0.35
C ASP A 21 -13.48 7.50 0.36
N GLN A 22 -14.36 7.86 -0.57
CA GLN A 22 -15.70 7.26 -0.66
C GLN A 22 -15.66 5.73 -0.80
N ARG A 23 -14.54 5.18 -1.25
CA ARG A 23 -14.32 3.74 -1.38
C ARG A 23 -14.11 3.05 -0.05
N TYR A 24 -13.42 3.72 0.88
CA TYR A 24 -12.93 3.16 2.12
C TYR A 24 -13.70 3.66 3.34
N ASP A 25 -14.23 4.88 3.29
CA ASP A 25 -14.84 5.55 4.43
C ASP A 25 -16.38 5.46 4.40
N HIS A 26 -17.00 5.64 3.23
CA HIS A 26 -18.45 5.70 3.10
C HIS A 26 -19.13 4.35 2.85
N ARG A 27 -18.37 3.32 2.53
CA ARG A 27 -18.88 1.97 2.26
C ARG A 27 -18.37 0.99 3.29
N GLU A 28 -19.26 0.37 4.04
CA GLU A 28 -18.90 -0.61 5.07
C GLU A 28 -17.89 -1.67 4.58
N ARG A 29 -18.09 -2.24 3.39
CA ARG A 29 -17.17 -3.21 2.80
C ARG A 29 -15.79 -2.64 2.49
N GLY A 30 -15.75 -1.38 2.04
CA GLY A 30 -14.50 -0.66 1.81
C GLY A 30 -13.74 -0.44 3.11
N ARG A 31 -14.44 -0.04 4.17
CA ARG A 31 -13.86 0.15 5.50
C ARG A 31 -13.33 -1.17 6.07
N ILE A 32 -14.12 -2.25 6.02
CA ILE A 32 -13.68 -3.58 6.49
C ILE A 32 -12.43 -4.05 5.73
N TYR A 33 -12.40 -3.87 4.41
CA TYR A 33 -11.24 -4.21 3.58
C TYR A 33 -10.02 -3.36 3.97
N TYR A 34 -10.21 -2.04 4.07
CA TYR A 34 -9.13 -1.14 4.42
C TYR A 34 -8.58 -1.43 5.83
N ASP A 35 -9.45 -1.67 6.80
CA ASP A 35 -9.08 -2.03 8.16
C ASP A 35 -8.24 -3.31 8.20
N HIS A 36 -8.57 -4.29 7.36
CA HIS A 36 -7.83 -5.54 7.28
C HIS A 36 -6.40 -5.34 6.77
N ILE A 37 -6.22 -4.64 5.63
CA ILE A 37 -4.88 -4.40 5.06
C ILE A 37 -4.05 -3.44 5.91
N ALA A 38 -4.68 -2.41 6.47
CA ALA A 38 -4.01 -1.46 7.36
C ALA A 38 -3.54 -2.14 8.65
N GLY A 39 -4.38 -2.99 9.25
CA GLY A 39 -4.01 -3.79 10.43
C GLY A 39 -2.84 -4.74 10.13
N ALA A 40 -2.82 -5.37 8.94
CA ALA A 40 -1.72 -6.22 8.52
C ALA A 40 -0.39 -5.44 8.42
N VAL A 41 -0.40 -4.22 7.88
CA VAL A 41 0.80 -3.36 7.83
C VAL A 41 1.21 -2.89 9.22
N LEU A 42 0.25 -2.42 10.04
CA LEU A 42 0.50 -1.96 11.40
C LEU A 42 1.15 -3.03 12.29
N SER A 43 0.79 -4.29 12.09
CA SER A 43 1.38 -5.42 12.85
C SER A 43 2.87 -5.65 12.57
N LYS A 44 3.44 -5.00 11.54
CA LYS A 44 4.82 -5.22 11.05
C LYS A 44 5.74 -4.00 11.25
N ILE A 45 5.21 -2.89 11.72
CA ILE A 45 5.99 -1.68 12.05
C ILE A 45 6.06 -1.47 13.56
N HIS A 46 6.89 -0.55 14.00
CA HIS A 46 6.96 -0.18 15.43
C HIS A 46 5.64 0.45 15.91
N HIS A 47 5.29 0.13 17.15
CA HIS A 47 4.08 0.66 17.79
C HIS A 47 4.25 2.08 18.32
N GLU A 48 5.45 2.62 18.32
CA GLU A 48 5.81 3.98 18.76
C GLU A 48 6.79 4.60 17.76
N GLY A 49 7.06 5.90 17.91
CA GLY A 49 8.06 6.62 17.13
C GLY A 49 7.51 7.35 15.93
N HIS A 50 8.38 7.72 15.01
CA HIS A 50 8.07 8.53 13.84
C HIS A 50 7.86 7.65 12.58
N LEU A 51 6.65 7.64 12.05
CA LEU A 51 6.28 6.93 10.84
C LEU A 51 6.39 7.83 9.59
N LEU A 52 6.99 7.31 8.51
CA LEU A 52 6.80 7.83 7.15
C LEU A 52 5.79 6.96 6.40
N ASP A 53 4.72 7.54 5.87
CA ASP A 53 3.78 6.84 4.98
C ASP A 53 4.01 7.27 3.53
N ILE A 54 4.42 6.33 2.68
CA ILE A 54 4.75 6.53 1.27
C ILE A 54 3.52 6.24 0.41
N GLY A 55 3.12 7.24 -0.40
CA GLY A 55 1.83 7.21 -1.10
C GLY A 55 0.68 7.37 -0.12
N CYS A 56 0.80 8.34 0.80
CA CYS A 56 -0.12 8.52 1.93
C CYS A 56 -1.55 8.89 1.51
N GLY A 57 -1.77 9.28 0.25
CA GLY A 57 -3.07 9.69 -0.26
C GLY A 57 -3.68 10.80 0.59
N THR A 58 -4.90 10.58 1.05
CA THR A 58 -5.66 11.52 1.89
C THR A 58 -5.36 11.41 3.40
N GLY A 59 -4.33 10.65 3.79
CA GLY A 59 -3.86 10.54 5.17
C GLY A 59 -4.62 9.54 6.06
N LEU A 60 -5.46 8.67 5.49
CA LEU A 60 -6.26 7.70 6.27
C LEU A 60 -5.41 6.76 7.14
N PHE A 61 -4.28 6.28 6.61
CA PHE A 61 -3.41 5.38 7.35
C PHE A 61 -2.67 6.09 8.48
N LEU A 62 -2.23 7.31 8.24
CA LEU A 62 -1.57 8.15 9.25
C LEU A 62 -2.47 8.42 10.46
N ASP A 63 -3.73 8.80 10.21
CA ASP A 63 -4.73 9.00 11.27
C ASP A 63 -4.95 7.73 12.10
N ARG A 64 -5.05 6.59 11.41
CA ARG A 64 -5.19 5.30 12.09
C ARG A 64 -3.97 4.97 12.95
N TYR A 65 -2.76 5.10 12.39
CA TYR A 65 -1.52 4.87 13.13
C TYR A 65 -1.48 5.69 14.42
N LEU A 66 -1.81 6.99 14.34
CA LEU A 66 -1.77 7.87 15.50
C LEU A 66 -2.82 7.53 16.57
N LYS A 67 -4.00 7.04 16.17
CA LYS A 67 -5.08 6.66 17.10
C LYS A 67 -4.81 5.35 17.85
N GLU A 68 -3.97 4.50 17.34
CA GLU A 68 -3.71 3.18 17.94
C GLU A 68 -2.63 3.19 19.04
N GLY A 69 -2.04 4.35 19.37
CA GLY A 69 -1.04 4.42 20.45
C GLY A 69 -0.67 5.83 20.87
N THR A 70 0.12 5.89 21.94
CA THR A 70 0.78 7.09 22.44
C THR A 70 2.21 7.18 21.92
N ASN A 71 2.86 8.35 22.02
CA ASN A 71 4.24 8.57 21.56
C ASN A 71 4.45 8.28 20.06
N ARG A 72 3.45 8.61 19.24
CA ARG A 72 3.47 8.44 17.79
C ARG A 72 3.48 9.79 17.10
N THR A 73 4.35 9.92 16.12
CA THR A 73 4.34 11.01 15.14
C THR A 73 4.35 10.42 13.73
N ALA A 74 3.91 11.18 12.75
CA ALA A 74 3.86 10.67 11.40
C ALA A 74 4.05 11.78 10.37
N THR A 75 4.63 11.42 9.23
CA THR A 75 4.80 12.26 8.05
C THR A 75 4.25 11.52 6.83
N GLY A 76 3.52 12.22 5.97
CA GLY A 76 3.02 11.66 4.70
C GLY A 76 3.77 12.22 3.51
N ILE A 77 4.05 11.34 2.52
CA ILE A 77 4.53 11.76 1.20
C ILE A 77 3.64 11.14 0.11
N ASP A 78 3.23 11.96 -0.85
CA ASP A 78 2.48 11.51 -2.03
C ASP A 78 2.89 12.31 -3.26
N ILE A 79 2.82 11.68 -4.43
CA ILE A 79 3.16 12.32 -5.70
C ILE A 79 2.06 13.32 -6.15
N SER A 80 0.83 13.14 -5.68
CA SER A 80 -0.34 13.93 -6.04
C SER A 80 -0.51 15.13 -5.11
N PRO A 81 -0.35 16.39 -5.61
CA PRO A 81 -0.72 17.59 -4.87
C PRO A 81 -2.18 17.60 -4.42
N GLY A 82 -3.09 17.02 -5.23
CA GLY A 82 -4.51 16.91 -4.91
C GLY A 82 -4.76 16.05 -3.67
N MET A 83 -4.08 14.88 -3.58
CA MET A 83 -4.13 14.02 -2.40
C MET A 83 -3.60 14.71 -1.16
N ILE A 84 -2.42 15.35 -1.25
CA ILE A 84 -1.81 16.08 -0.13
C ILE A 84 -2.72 17.21 0.35
N LYS A 85 -3.34 17.96 -0.57
CA LYS A 85 -4.31 18.99 -0.20
C LYS A 85 -5.46 18.40 0.62
N LYS A 86 -6.02 17.26 0.21
CA LYS A 86 -7.09 16.58 0.96
C LYS A 86 -6.62 16.08 2.32
N ALA A 87 -5.41 15.53 2.39
CA ALA A 87 -4.80 15.12 3.65
C ALA A 87 -4.65 16.29 4.63
N GLN A 88 -4.16 17.45 4.15
CA GLN A 88 -4.02 18.67 4.94
C GLN A 88 -5.36 19.26 5.40
N GLU A 89 -6.39 19.23 4.53
CA GLU A 89 -7.75 19.64 4.90
C GLU A 89 -8.33 18.77 6.02
N ARG A 90 -8.05 17.48 5.98
CA ARG A 90 -8.60 16.48 6.91
C ARG A 90 -7.81 16.37 8.23
N TYR A 91 -6.49 16.42 8.13
CA TYR A 91 -5.57 16.26 9.26
C TYR A 91 -4.48 17.35 9.26
N PRO A 92 -4.84 18.63 9.51
CA PRO A 92 -3.94 19.77 9.35
C PRO A 92 -2.77 19.79 10.33
N TYR A 93 -2.79 18.96 11.33
CA TYR A 93 -1.72 18.85 12.34
C TYR A 93 -0.57 17.92 11.95
N LEU A 94 -0.69 17.23 10.80
CA LEU A 94 0.36 16.33 10.30
C LEU A 94 1.21 17.01 9.23
N PRO A 95 2.51 16.74 9.19
CA PRO A 95 3.38 17.16 8.10
C PRO A 95 3.16 16.30 6.85
N TYR A 96 3.08 16.97 5.70
CA TYR A 96 2.93 16.34 4.40
C TYR A 96 3.90 16.93 3.38
N VAL A 97 4.39 16.09 2.47
CA VAL A 97 5.29 16.46 1.39
C VAL A 97 4.73 15.98 0.06
N VAL A 98 4.66 16.85 -0.95
CA VAL A 98 4.46 16.43 -2.34
C VAL A 98 5.81 15.95 -2.86
N GLY A 99 5.92 14.67 -3.22
CA GLY A 99 7.21 14.12 -3.64
C GLY A 99 7.13 12.72 -4.23
N ASN A 100 8.23 12.30 -4.85
CA ASN A 100 8.39 11.01 -5.46
C ASN A 100 8.98 10.00 -4.46
N ALA A 101 8.33 8.84 -4.32
CA ALA A 101 8.78 7.73 -3.48
C ALA A 101 10.12 7.10 -3.92
N GLU A 102 10.55 7.35 -5.16
CA GLU A 102 11.83 6.88 -5.69
C GLU A 102 13.01 7.84 -5.39
N MET A 103 12.72 8.97 -4.75
CA MET A 103 13.71 9.98 -4.33
C MET A 103 13.18 10.73 -3.11
N LEU A 104 13.32 10.14 -1.93
CA LEU A 104 12.76 10.67 -0.68
C LEU A 104 13.53 11.92 -0.22
N PRO A 105 12.85 13.08 -0.05
CA PRO A 105 13.49 14.35 0.31
C PRO A 105 13.70 14.48 1.83
N PHE A 106 14.12 13.39 2.47
CA PHE A 106 14.37 13.35 3.92
C PHE A 106 15.82 13.00 4.22
N GLU A 107 16.30 13.43 5.37
CA GLU A 107 17.62 13.07 5.87
C GLU A 107 17.71 11.57 6.19
N SER A 108 18.93 11.05 6.22
CA SER A 108 19.18 9.67 6.64
C SER A 108 18.79 9.50 8.11
N GLU A 109 18.33 8.30 8.46
CA GLU A 109 18.07 7.90 9.86
C GLU A 109 17.09 8.83 10.59
N THR A 110 15.97 9.15 9.92
CA THR A 110 14.92 10.05 10.42
C THR A 110 13.69 9.32 10.98
N PHE A 111 13.36 8.14 10.43
CA PHE A 111 12.11 7.47 10.74
C PHE A 111 12.33 6.12 11.44
N ASP A 112 11.51 5.86 12.45
CA ASP A 112 11.46 4.56 13.15
C ASP A 112 10.77 3.50 12.28
N SER A 113 9.79 3.93 11.49
CA SER A 113 9.03 3.02 10.62
C SER A 113 8.68 3.69 9.29
N ILE A 114 8.51 2.85 8.26
CA ILE A 114 7.98 3.24 6.96
C ILE A 114 6.80 2.34 6.61
N SER A 115 5.72 2.93 6.10
CA SER A 115 4.59 2.22 5.51
C SER A 115 4.36 2.62 4.05
N SER A 116 3.72 1.74 3.29
CA SER A 116 3.15 2.05 1.98
C SER A 116 1.95 1.16 1.72
N LEU A 117 0.75 1.75 1.58
CA LEU A 117 -0.47 1.02 1.32
C LEU A 117 -0.94 1.22 -0.11
N LEU A 118 -0.83 0.17 -0.93
CA LEU A 118 -1.31 0.11 -2.32
C LEU A 118 -0.65 1.12 -3.29
N ALA A 119 0.39 1.83 -2.87
CA ALA A 119 1.15 2.75 -3.74
C ALA A 119 2.35 2.09 -4.42
N PHE A 120 2.96 1.09 -3.78
CA PHE A 120 4.20 0.45 -4.24
C PHE A 120 4.09 -0.19 -5.64
N SER A 121 2.89 -0.63 -6.05
CA SER A 121 2.61 -1.18 -7.38
C SER A 121 2.83 -0.20 -8.54
N TYR A 122 2.88 1.10 -8.27
CA TYR A 122 3.03 2.15 -9.28
C TYR A 122 4.48 2.60 -9.49
N LEU A 123 5.39 2.17 -8.64
CA LEU A 123 6.80 2.54 -8.73
C LEU A 123 7.44 1.99 -10.02
N GLN A 124 8.23 2.82 -10.69
CA GLN A 124 8.99 2.43 -11.87
C GLN A 124 10.34 1.83 -11.48
N ASN A 125 10.92 2.32 -10.39
CA ASN A 125 12.18 1.86 -9.81
C ASN A 125 12.01 1.43 -8.34
N PRO A 126 11.31 0.31 -8.06
CA PRO A 126 11.06 -0.12 -6.68
C PRO A 126 12.35 -0.41 -5.89
N GLY A 127 13.42 -0.85 -6.56
CA GLY A 127 14.73 -1.03 -5.93
C GLY A 127 15.32 0.28 -5.41
N GLN A 128 15.25 1.36 -6.19
CA GLN A 128 15.70 2.68 -5.77
C GLN A 128 14.89 3.20 -4.58
N SER A 129 13.57 3.03 -4.63
CA SER A 129 12.69 3.41 -3.52
C SER A 129 13.05 2.66 -2.24
N LEU A 130 13.32 1.36 -2.31
CA LEU A 130 13.72 0.55 -1.15
C LEU A 130 15.09 0.96 -0.59
N HIS A 131 16.06 1.30 -1.45
CA HIS A 131 17.35 1.86 -0.99
C HIS A 131 17.15 3.19 -0.27
N ASP A 132 16.29 4.06 -0.78
CA ASP A 132 15.96 5.33 -0.10
C ASP A 132 15.20 5.08 1.21
N CYS A 133 14.28 4.12 1.25
CA CYS A 133 13.63 3.69 2.49
C CYS A 133 14.66 3.22 3.53
N LEU A 134 15.61 2.37 3.12
CA LEU A 134 16.67 1.90 4.01
C LEU A 134 17.54 3.06 4.52
N ARG A 135 17.83 4.05 3.68
CA ARG A 135 18.62 5.24 4.04
C ARG A 135 17.92 6.07 5.11
N VAL A 136 16.63 6.38 4.94
CA VAL A 136 15.90 7.28 5.85
C VAL A 136 15.40 6.60 7.13
N LEU A 137 15.37 5.26 7.19
CA LEU A 137 15.12 4.51 8.42
C LEU A 137 16.30 4.65 9.38
N ILE A 138 16.02 4.72 10.68
CA ILE A 138 17.03 4.55 11.72
C ILE A 138 17.54 3.10 11.74
N PRO A 139 18.76 2.79 12.26
CA PRO A 139 19.17 1.41 12.53
C PRO A 139 18.11 0.68 13.36
N GLY A 140 17.75 -0.53 12.97
CA GLY A 140 16.66 -1.30 13.60
C GLY A 140 15.26 -0.89 13.18
N GLY A 141 15.09 0.19 12.40
CA GLY A 141 13.80 0.66 11.89
C GLY A 141 13.13 -0.34 10.94
N ARG A 142 11.80 -0.28 10.84
CA ARG A 142 10.99 -1.26 10.11
C ARG A 142 10.26 -0.67 8.91
N LEU A 143 10.23 -1.42 7.82
CA LEU A 143 9.41 -1.16 6.63
C LEU A 143 8.28 -2.18 6.54
N ALA A 144 7.07 -1.73 6.21
CA ALA A 144 5.98 -2.61 5.80
C ALA A 144 5.20 -2.05 4.61
N VAL A 145 5.07 -2.85 3.56
CA VAL A 145 4.42 -2.50 2.30
C VAL A 145 3.23 -3.43 2.06
N CYS A 146 2.07 -2.85 1.73
CA CYS A 146 0.95 -3.57 1.15
C CYS A 146 0.88 -3.25 -0.35
N THR A 147 1.01 -4.26 -1.21
CA THR A 147 1.02 -4.10 -2.66
C THR A 147 0.15 -5.14 -3.37
N LEU A 148 -0.03 -5.00 -4.68
CA LEU A 148 -0.77 -5.96 -5.48
C LEU A 148 0.03 -7.25 -5.65
N GLY A 149 -0.57 -8.39 -5.25
CA GLY A 149 0.03 -9.70 -5.37
C GLY A 149 -0.34 -10.41 -6.67
N LYS A 150 0.63 -11.10 -7.29
CA LYS A 150 0.34 -12.08 -8.35
C LYS A 150 -0.47 -13.21 -7.72
N ASN A 151 -1.70 -13.42 -8.16
CA ASN A 151 -2.60 -14.47 -7.70
C ASN A 151 -3.16 -15.26 -8.90
N ILE A 152 -3.94 -16.32 -8.64
CA ILE A 152 -4.55 -17.15 -9.68
C ILE A 152 -5.37 -16.31 -10.68
N PHE A 153 -6.04 -15.26 -10.20
CA PHE A 153 -6.90 -14.42 -11.05
C PHE A 153 -6.11 -13.38 -11.86
N THR A 154 -4.92 -12.98 -11.40
CA THR A 154 -4.09 -11.96 -12.06
C THR A 154 -2.99 -12.56 -12.92
N SER A 155 -2.53 -13.79 -12.64
CA SER A 155 -1.31 -14.36 -13.23
C SER A 155 -1.50 -15.28 -14.42
N SER A 156 -2.69 -15.84 -14.71
CA SER A 156 -2.71 -17.03 -15.56
C SER A 156 -3.78 -17.14 -16.63
N LEU A 157 -4.82 -16.31 -16.70
CA LEU A 157 -5.90 -16.58 -17.63
C LEU A 157 -6.49 -15.32 -18.29
N PRO A 158 -6.01 -14.97 -19.52
CA PRO A 158 -6.66 -13.98 -20.37
C PRO A 158 -8.16 -14.25 -20.59
N ALA A 159 -8.57 -15.52 -20.51
CA ALA A 159 -9.97 -15.94 -20.67
C ALA A 159 -10.86 -15.54 -19.48
N LEU A 160 -10.39 -15.65 -18.23
CA LEU A 160 -11.12 -15.15 -17.06
C LEU A 160 -11.13 -13.60 -17.02
N TYR A 161 -10.14 -12.99 -17.63
CA TYR A 161 -10.06 -11.55 -17.86
C TYR A 161 -11.24 -11.03 -18.68
N SER A 162 -11.61 -11.73 -19.74
CA SER A 162 -12.74 -11.36 -20.61
C SER A 162 -14.11 -11.58 -19.92
N ILE A 163 -14.23 -12.57 -19.04
CA ILE A 163 -15.44 -12.85 -18.26
C ILE A 163 -15.65 -11.74 -17.20
N GLY A 164 -14.61 -11.34 -16.50
CA GLY A 164 -14.67 -10.23 -15.54
C GLY A 164 -15.07 -8.89 -16.18
N ALA A 165 -14.61 -8.63 -17.41
CA ALA A 165 -15.01 -7.45 -18.18
C ALA A 165 -16.49 -7.50 -18.60
N LYS A 166 -16.99 -8.67 -19.00
CA LYS A 166 -18.42 -8.90 -19.33
C LYS A 166 -19.32 -8.77 -18.09
N MET A 167 -18.85 -9.15 -16.91
CA MET A 167 -19.61 -9.06 -15.65
C MET A 167 -19.61 -7.65 -15.03
N LYS A 168 -19.14 -6.61 -15.74
CA LYS A 168 -19.07 -5.21 -15.27
C LYS A 168 -18.40 -5.05 -13.88
N ILE A 169 -17.50 -5.94 -13.50
CA ILE A 169 -16.62 -5.74 -12.37
C ILE A 169 -15.66 -4.63 -12.80
N ARG A 170 -16.04 -3.38 -12.56
CA ARG A 170 -15.21 -2.21 -12.86
C ARG A 170 -13.91 -2.36 -12.10
N ARG A 171 -12.84 -2.58 -12.82
CA ARG A 171 -11.49 -2.59 -12.30
C ARG A 171 -11.11 -1.17 -11.91
N VAL A 172 -10.92 -0.95 -10.65
CA VAL A 172 -10.27 0.25 -10.16
C VAL A 172 -8.78 0.01 -10.29
N GLY A 173 -8.13 0.75 -11.17
CA GLY A 173 -6.68 0.80 -11.30
C GLY A 173 -6.03 -0.25 -12.20
N VAL A 174 -6.61 -1.39 -12.45
CA VAL A 174 -5.93 -2.51 -13.14
C VAL A 174 -5.72 -2.22 -14.63
N GLY A 175 -4.46 -2.06 -15.02
CA GLY A 175 -4.02 -1.99 -16.42
C GLY A 175 -4.01 -0.61 -17.06
N SER A 176 -4.39 0.47 -16.33
CA SER A 176 -4.36 1.83 -16.88
C SER A 176 -2.99 2.51 -16.79
N PHE A 177 -2.16 2.11 -15.81
CA PHE A 177 -0.92 2.79 -15.45
C PHE A 177 0.31 1.90 -15.48
N ALA A 178 0.23 0.67 -16.01
CA ALA A 178 1.28 -0.33 -15.94
C ALA A 178 1.63 -0.73 -14.49
N GLU A 179 0.58 -0.91 -13.66
CA GLU A 179 0.76 -1.41 -12.29
C GLU A 179 1.51 -2.74 -12.30
N HIS A 180 2.47 -2.86 -11.40
CA HIS A 180 3.22 -4.08 -11.21
C HIS A 180 2.56 -4.97 -10.15
N TYR A 181 2.34 -6.24 -10.50
CA TYR A 181 1.91 -7.28 -9.57
C TYR A 181 3.14 -8.08 -9.14
N TYR A 182 3.34 -8.20 -7.83
CA TYR A 182 4.50 -8.87 -7.27
C TYR A 182 4.20 -10.31 -6.85
N SER A 183 5.10 -11.23 -7.12
CA SER A 183 5.15 -12.51 -6.42
C SER A 183 5.87 -12.35 -5.07
N ALA A 184 5.64 -13.29 -4.15
CA ALA A 184 6.34 -13.30 -2.87
C ALA A 184 7.87 -13.33 -3.06
N LYS A 185 8.35 -14.12 -4.04
CA LYS A 185 9.78 -14.20 -4.35
C LYS A 185 10.35 -12.87 -4.86
N GLU A 186 9.64 -12.19 -5.78
CA GLU A 186 10.10 -10.88 -6.29
C GLU A 186 10.21 -9.85 -5.17
N MET A 187 9.23 -9.79 -4.26
CA MET A 187 9.28 -8.85 -3.12
C MET A 187 10.40 -9.21 -2.15
N TYR A 188 10.58 -10.50 -1.86
CA TYR A 188 11.71 -10.95 -1.05
C TYR A 188 13.04 -10.54 -1.67
N ASP A 189 13.26 -10.87 -2.95
CA ASP A 189 14.52 -10.56 -3.67
C ASP A 189 14.78 -9.03 -3.75
N LEU A 190 13.72 -8.19 -3.81
CA LEU A 190 13.84 -6.73 -3.80
C LEU A 190 14.29 -6.21 -2.42
N LEU A 191 13.68 -6.69 -1.34
CA LEU A 191 14.04 -6.30 0.02
C LEU A 191 15.44 -6.78 0.40
N ASP A 192 15.77 -8.03 0.08
CA ASP A 192 17.08 -8.64 0.34
C ASP A 192 18.20 -7.87 -0.38
N ARG A 193 18.02 -7.57 -1.67
CA ARG A 193 19.00 -6.77 -2.46
C ARG A 193 19.11 -5.32 -1.96
N ALA A 194 18.06 -4.76 -1.40
CA ALA A 194 18.12 -3.43 -0.80
C ALA A 194 18.85 -3.41 0.55
N GLY A 195 19.07 -4.59 1.17
CA GLY A 195 19.79 -4.74 2.43
C GLY A 195 18.91 -4.82 3.67
N PHE A 196 17.62 -5.14 3.52
CA PHE A 196 16.74 -5.43 4.65
C PHE A 196 16.99 -6.82 5.22
N GLU A 197 16.84 -6.95 6.52
CA GLU A 197 16.88 -8.20 7.30
C GLU A 197 15.49 -8.55 7.85
N GLU A 198 15.35 -9.72 8.48
CA GLU A 198 14.07 -10.19 9.06
C GLU A 198 12.91 -10.05 8.07
N ILE A 199 13.14 -10.43 6.80
CA ILE A 199 12.16 -10.25 5.73
C ILE A 199 10.99 -11.21 5.91
N GLU A 200 9.78 -10.66 5.99
CA GLU A 200 8.53 -11.41 6.06
C GLU A 200 7.65 -11.07 4.86
N ILE A 201 7.16 -12.10 4.16
CA ILE A 201 6.23 -11.95 3.04
C ILE A 201 5.02 -12.83 3.26
N PHE A 202 3.83 -12.25 3.28
CA PHE A 202 2.59 -13.01 3.37
C PHE A 202 1.48 -12.36 2.55
N ARG A 203 0.39 -13.08 2.34
CA ARG A 203 -0.74 -12.61 1.55
C ARG A 203 -1.93 -12.29 2.43
N CYS A 204 -2.68 -11.26 2.05
CA CYS A 204 -3.90 -10.89 2.74
C CYS A 204 -4.98 -10.40 1.76
N SER A 205 -6.20 -10.23 2.26
CA SER A 205 -7.36 -9.74 1.54
C SER A 205 -7.90 -10.71 0.49
N PHE A 206 -8.49 -11.79 0.95
CA PHE A 206 -9.33 -12.64 0.10
C PHE A 206 -10.67 -11.96 -0.19
N ALA A 207 -11.30 -11.36 0.84
CA ALA A 207 -12.56 -10.66 0.71
C ALA A 207 -12.37 -9.25 0.13
N HIS A 208 -12.33 -9.13 -1.20
CA HIS A 208 -12.16 -7.84 -1.86
C HIS A 208 -13.48 -7.03 -1.86
N PHE A 209 -13.42 -5.74 -1.56
CA PHE A 209 -14.59 -4.85 -1.41
C PHE A 209 -15.46 -4.70 -2.68
N ASN A 210 -14.97 -5.07 -3.86
CA ASN A 210 -15.73 -5.08 -5.10
C ASN A 210 -16.69 -6.27 -5.22
N LEU A 211 -16.59 -7.28 -4.35
CA LEU A 211 -17.55 -8.39 -4.32
C LEU A 211 -18.96 -7.89 -3.98
N ALA A 212 -19.99 -8.53 -4.55
CA ALA A 212 -21.37 -8.26 -4.15
C ALA A 212 -21.55 -8.52 -2.65
N GLY A 213 -22.42 -7.75 -1.98
CA GLY A 213 -22.57 -7.78 -0.52
C GLY A 213 -22.65 -9.17 0.11
N PRO A 214 -23.55 -10.06 -0.34
CA PRO A 214 -23.64 -11.43 0.19
C PRO A 214 -22.36 -12.24 -0.03
N LEU A 215 -21.73 -12.12 -1.19
CA LEU A 215 -20.49 -12.82 -1.51
C LEU A 215 -19.31 -12.27 -0.68
N PHE A 216 -19.26 -10.96 -0.45
CA PHE A 216 -18.26 -10.35 0.42
C PHE A 216 -18.36 -10.90 1.86
N MET A 217 -19.57 -11.00 2.41
CA MET A 217 -19.77 -11.53 3.77
C MET A 217 -19.37 -12.99 3.89
N ILE A 218 -19.63 -13.81 2.88
CA ILE A 218 -19.18 -15.21 2.82
C ILE A 218 -17.63 -15.25 2.74
N ALA A 219 -17.05 -14.49 1.80
CA ALA A 219 -15.60 -14.41 1.63
C ALA A 219 -14.90 -13.97 2.93
N LYS A 220 -15.47 -12.98 3.65
CA LYS A 220 -14.92 -12.51 4.92
C LYS A 220 -14.94 -13.56 6.03
N LYS A 221 -15.96 -14.42 6.09
CA LYS A 221 -16.02 -15.51 7.06
C LYS A 221 -14.94 -16.57 6.87
N VAL A 222 -14.50 -16.80 5.64
CA VAL A 222 -13.47 -17.79 5.31
C VAL A 222 -12.10 -17.18 5.06
N GLU A 223 -11.97 -15.86 5.19
CA GLU A 223 -10.76 -15.10 4.79
C GLU A 223 -9.52 -15.59 5.51
N SER A 224 -9.52 -15.70 6.84
CA SER A 224 -8.35 -16.19 7.59
C SER A 224 -7.96 -17.61 7.17
N PHE A 225 -8.95 -18.49 7.00
CA PHE A 225 -8.67 -19.84 6.52
C PHE A 225 -7.99 -19.84 5.15
N ILE A 226 -8.48 -19.00 4.23
CA ILE A 226 -7.92 -18.88 2.88
C ILE A 226 -6.50 -18.29 2.93
N GLU A 227 -6.28 -17.25 3.73
CA GLU A 227 -4.97 -16.60 3.87
C GLU A 227 -3.92 -17.55 4.44
N ASP A 228 -4.31 -18.40 5.40
CA ASP A 228 -3.41 -19.37 6.05
C ASP A 228 -3.16 -20.63 5.19
N ASN A 229 -4.18 -21.13 4.47
CA ASN A 229 -4.11 -22.44 3.80
C ASN A 229 -4.05 -22.37 2.27
N ILE A 230 -4.61 -21.31 1.65
CA ILE A 230 -4.69 -21.16 0.20
C ILE A 230 -4.32 -19.70 -0.18
N PRO A 231 -3.16 -19.19 0.26
CA PRO A 231 -2.82 -17.76 0.15
C PRO A 231 -2.82 -17.23 -1.29
N TYR A 232 -2.67 -18.09 -2.29
CA TYR A 232 -2.71 -17.69 -3.71
C TYR A 232 -4.07 -17.17 -4.19
N LEU A 233 -5.12 -17.26 -3.38
CA LEU A 233 -6.41 -16.63 -3.63
C LEU A 233 -6.51 -15.21 -3.09
N ALA A 234 -5.63 -14.79 -2.18
CA ALA A 234 -5.61 -13.43 -1.65
C ALA A 234 -5.02 -12.43 -2.66
N TYR A 235 -5.58 -11.21 -2.65
CA TYR A 235 -5.27 -10.18 -3.65
C TYR A 235 -4.03 -9.37 -3.35
N ASN A 236 -3.78 -9.10 -2.06
CA ASN A 236 -2.67 -8.25 -1.64
C ASN A 236 -1.51 -9.08 -1.10
N LEU A 237 -0.33 -8.49 -1.21
CA LEU A 237 0.91 -9.00 -0.67
C LEU A 237 1.42 -7.99 0.36
N ILE A 238 1.67 -8.47 1.58
CA ILE A 238 2.36 -7.71 2.60
C ILE A 238 3.83 -8.14 2.57
N ALA A 239 4.71 -7.16 2.51
CA ALA A 239 6.14 -7.36 2.59
C ALA A 239 6.70 -6.46 3.69
N ALA A 240 7.43 -7.02 4.61
CA ALA A 240 8.06 -6.31 5.71
C ALA A 240 9.54 -6.67 5.84
N GLY A 241 10.33 -5.73 6.36
CA GLY A 241 11.74 -5.94 6.62
C GLY A 241 12.25 -4.96 7.68
N LYS A 242 13.38 -5.26 8.26
CA LYS A 242 14.07 -4.44 9.27
C LYS A 242 15.40 -3.92 8.68
N LYS A 243 15.72 -2.67 8.92
CA LYS A 243 17.06 -2.14 8.64
C LYS A 243 18.05 -2.76 9.64
N PRO A 244 19.22 -3.24 9.21
CA PRO A 244 20.28 -3.70 10.11
C PRO A 244 20.60 -2.68 11.20
N GLU A 245 21.02 -3.17 12.37
CA GLU A 245 21.39 -2.30 13.49
C GLU A 245 22.80 -1.70 13.36
N LYS A 246 23.57 -2.20 12.37
CA LYS A 246 24.93 -1.71 12.06
C LYS A 246 25.20 -1.75 10.57
#